data_35acdbcff073ed70ab79fd7be0db185c
#
_entry.id   35acdbcff073ed70ab79fd7be0db185c
#
_cell.length_a   1.000
_cell.length_b   1.000
_cell.length_c   1.000
_cell.angle_alpha   90.00
_cell.angle_beta   90.00
_cell.angle_gamma   90.00
#
_symmetry.space_group_name_H-M   'P 1'
#
loop_
_entity.id
_entity.type
_entity.pdbx_description
1 polymer ?
#
loop_
_entity_poly.entity_id
_entity_poly.type
_entity_poly.pdbx_seq_one_letter_code
_entity_poly.pdbx_strand_id
1 'polypeptide(L)'
;MEFEEPVGSKARCGHNKRRIQSVMLIAAVSLISSTLCGCGKSAQKIAFFQYKGSDTFITEMMDYMTARISPDLSYEVRDAGNSQSVQNQQIVELIDKGFDLFIINAVDRLASSSIIERCAKEKIPIIFFNREPLEDALVGDNVFYVGAAADSLGEKQADMVAELFTDDFKGSKFDRNNDGIIQLVILKGEQGHQDAEKRTTNCVSRLKELGFETDVLVIEVADWNRRDGYEAMKRAFTQYGDSIELVFANNDDMALGAIDYLLNEGVFFNGRSVYEQPFVIVGVDGTAVGLESIEKGLLYGTVNNDSVKQADAILTLADYILNNRSFSDFPYSVTNNHYIYIDGDIITMENVRDFVSTK
;
A
#
# COMPACT_ATOMS: atom_id res chain seq x y z
N MET A 1 58.91 53.47 -45.45
CA MET A 1 58.70 53.17 -46.86
C MET A 1 57.23 53.13 -47.04
N GLU A 2 56.57 54.25 -47.28
CA GLU A 2 56.34 54.79 -48.62
C GLU A 2 55.60 53.74 -49.47
N PHE A 3 54.48 53.98 -50.07
CA PHE A 3 53.77 54.96 -50.85
C PHE A 3 52.45 54.29 -51.18
N GLU A 4 51.34 54.78 -51.58
CA GLU A 4 50.74 56.00 -52.01
C GLU A 4 49.29 55.65 -52.43
N GLU A 5 48.40 56.57 -52.23
CA GLU A 5 47.11 56.64 -52.92
C GLU A 5 47.34 57.06 -54.42
N PRO A 6 46.35 56.91 -55.33
CA PRO A 6 45.44 58.04 -55.58
C PRO A 6 44.03 57.69 -56.07
N VAL A 7 43.11 58.55 -55.62
CA VAL A 7 42.23 59.51 -56.40
C VAL A 7 41.29 58.95 -57.48
N GLY A 8 40.06 59.07 -57.29
CA GLY A 8 39.04 59.93 -57.90
C GLY A 8 38.22 59.39 -59.04
N SER A 9 36.90 59.43 -58.88
CA SER A 9 36.07 60.29 -59.80
C SER A 9 34.57 60.23 -59.40
N LYS A 10 33.99 61.43 -59.49
CA LYS A 10 32.59 61.71 -59.27
C LYS A 10 31.78 61.33 -60.54
N ALA A 11 30.57 60.81 -60.34
CA ALA A 11 29.45 61.14 -61.26
C ALA A 11 28.11 60.97 -60.50
N ARG A 12 27.29 61.95 -60.85
CA ARG A 12 26.00 62.31 -60.22
C ARG A 12 24.82 61.44 -60.66
N CYS A 13 23.80 61.56 -59.84
CA CYS A 13 22.36 61.81 -60.21
C CYS A 13 21.46 60.60 -60.42
N GLY A 14 20.46 60.47 -59.61
CA GLY A 14 19.11 60.87 -59.89
C GLY A 14 18.05 59.88 -59.40
N HIS A 15 17.20 60.36 -58.51
CA HIS A 15 15.79 60.00 -58.37
C HIS A 15 15.37 58.53 -58.33
N ASN A 16 15.00 58.01 -57.09
CA ASN A 16 13.63 57.48 -56.90
C ASN A 16 13.27 57.33 -55.46
N LYS A 17 12.78 58.39 -54.84
CA LYS A 17 12.07 58.39 -53.58
C LYS A 17 10.61 58.02 -53.80
N ARG A 18 10.26 56.77 -53.99
CA ARG A 18 8.82 56.36 -53.96
C ARG A 18 8.56 54.86 -53.86
N ARG A 19 9.56 54.05 -53.58
CA ARG A 19 9.33 52.56 -53.41
C ARG A 19 9.78 51.92 -52.07
N ILE A 20 10.11 52.72 -51.05
CA ILE A 20 10.60 52.19 -49.78
C ILE A 20 9.55 52.21 -48.65
N GLN A 21 8.37 52.83 -48.89
CA GLN A 21 7.31 52.86 -47.83
C GLN A 21 6.33 51.69 -47.88
N SER A 22 6.33 50.82 -48.87
CA SER A 22 5.38 49.70 -48.97
C SER A 22 5.97 48.33 -48.51
N VAL A 23 7.27 48.25 -48.22
CA VAL A 23 7.93 46.98 -47.79
C VAL A 23 8.10 46.92 -46.27
N MET A 24 8.06 48.05 -45.56
CA MET A 24 8.16 48.07 -44.07
C MET A 24 6.84 47.83 -43.36
N LEU A 25 5.69 47.83 -44.04
CA LEU A 25 4.40 47.56 -43.37
C LEU A 25 3.98 46.09 -43.40
N ILE A 26 4.65 45.22 -44.18
CA ILE A 26 4.38 43.78 -44.27
C ILE A 26 5.28 43.00 -43.32
N ALA A 27 6.44 43.53 -42.88
CA ALA A 27 7.32 42.87 -41.92
C ALA A 27 6.90 43.08 -40.46
N ALA A 28 6.01 44.04 -40.16
CA ALA A 28 5.52 44.29 -38.77
C ALA A 28 4.26 43.49 -38.39
N VAL A 29 3.58 42.84 -39.37
CA VAL A 29 2.38 42.03 -39.09
C VAL A 29 2.74 40.55 -38.95
N SER A 30 3.93 40.12 -39.40
CA SER A 30 4.37 38.71 -39.28
C SER A 30 5.11 38.35 -37.97
N LEU A 31 5.32 39.33 -37.06
CA LEU A 31 6.02 39.09 -35.79
C LEU A 31 5.07 39.07 -34.56
N ILE A 32 3.74 39.16 -34.79
CA ILE A 32 2.76 39.09 -33.67
C ILE A 32 2.05 37.73 -33.58
N SER A 33 2.39 36.78 -34.50
CA SER A 33 1.70 35.47 -34.54
C SER A 33 2.48 34.29 -33.90
N SER A 34 3.50 34.52 -33.10
CA SER A 34 4.28 33.44 -32.52
C SER A 34 4.51 33.53 -31.01
N THR A 35 3.64 34.25 -30.27
CA THR A 35 3.57 34.15 -28.81
C THR A 35 2.18 33.70 -28.37
N LEU A 36 1.60 32.72 -29.04
CA LEU A 36 0.78 31.73 -28.38
C LEU A 36 1.75 30.72 -27.78
N CYS A 37 2.53 31.16 -26.77
CA CYS A 37 3.02 30.24 -25.76
C CYS A 37 1.79 29.55 -25.21
N GLY A 38 1.56 28.30 -25.62
CA GLY A 38 0.70 27.43 -24.93
C GLY A 38 1.16 27.48 -23.48
N CYS A 39 0.32 27.99 -22.59
CA CYS A 39 0.38 27.68 -21.17
C CYS A 39 0.19 26.17 -21.09
N GLY A 40 1.25 25.40 -21.32
CA GLY A 40 1.30 24.02 -20.92
C GLY A 40 1.11 24.07 -19.41
N LYS A 41 -0.04 23.59 -18.90
CA LYS A 41 -0.14 23.30 -17.47
C LYS A 41 1.13 22.54 -17.12
N SER A 42 1.88 23.03 -16.14
CA SER A 42 2.99 22.24 -15.59
C SER A 42 2.39 20.90 -15.17
N ALA A 43 3.09 19.80 -15.47
CA ALA A 43 2.63 18.49 -15.05
C ALA A 43 2.39 18.52 -13.52
N GLN A 44 1.22 18.07 -13.10
CA GLN A 44 0.90 17.97 -11.69
C GLN A 44 1.81 16.92 -11.04
N LYS A 45 2.19 17.14 -9.77
CA LYS A 45 3.19 16.36 -9.05
C LYS A 45 2.58 15.63 -7.89
N ILE A 46 2.77 14.32 -7.82
CA ILE A 46 2.36 13.46 -6.72
C ILE A 46 3.59 13.00 -5.93
N ALA A 47 3.55 13.12 -4.60
CA ALA A 47 4.54 12.51 -3.73
C ALA A 47 3.97 11.28 -3.05
N PHE A 48 4.69 10.16 -3.15
CA PHE A 48 4.42 8.95 -2.40
C PHE A 48 5.40 8.82 -1.25
N PHE A 49 4.88 8.55 -0.07
CA PHE A 49 5.68 8.29 1.12
C PHE A 49 5.35 6.89 1.65
N GLN A 50 6.32 6.00 1.63
CA GLN A 50 6.21 4.68 2.24
C GLN A 50 6.93 4.64 3.59
N TYR A 51 6.35 3.93 4.56
CA TYR A 51 6.94 3.82 5.88
C TYR A 51 8.24 3.01 5.86
N LYS A 52 8.28 1.95 5.03
CA LYS A 52 9.40 1.01 4.93
C LYS A 52 9.36 0.28 3.58
N GLY A 53 10.35 0.53 2.75
CA GLY A 53 10.45 -0.04 1.40
C GLY A 53 10.85 -1.53 1.36
N SER A 54 11.07 -2.17 2.50
CA SER A 54 11.32 -3.62 2.58
C SER A 54 10.09 -4.41 3.07
N ASP A 55 8.93 -3.79 3.20
CA ASP A 55 7.66 -4.44 3.48
C ASP A 55 7.09 -5.00 2.18
N THR A 56 6.81 -6.31 2.12
CA THR A 56 6.39 -7.01 0.91
C THR A 56 5.06 -6.45 0.37
N PHE A 57 4.06 -6.30 1.24
CA PHE A 57 2.74 -5.78 0.85
C PHE A 57 2.80 -4.35 0.33
N ILE A 58 3.53 -3.47 1.03
CA ILE A 58 3.69 -2.07 0.62
C ILE A 58 4.46 -1.96 -0.70
N THR A 59 5.50 -2.80 -0.90
CA THR A 59 6.26 -2.83 -2.15
C THR A 59 5.39 -3.23 -3.32
N GLU A 60 4.61 -4.32 -3.21
CA GLU A 60 3.68 -4.76 -4.25
C GLU A 60 2.66 -3.66 -4.60
N MET A 61 2.08 -3.00 -3.60
CA MET A 61 1.12 -1.90 -3.80
C MET A 61 1.77 -0.68 -4.48
N MET A 62 2.97 -0.30 -4.07
CA MET A 62 3.72 0.83 -4.64
C MET A 62 4.10 0.57 -6.10
N ASP A 63 4.58 -0.64 -6.42
CA ASP A 63 4.92 -1.04 -7.78
C ASP A 63 3.69 -1.00 -8.68
N TYR A 64 2.54 -1.48 -8.19
CA TYR A 64 1.27 -1.41 -8.91
C TYR A 64 0.85 0.04 -9.17
N MET A 65 0.89 0.91 -8.16
CA MET A 65 0.51 2.33 -8.31
C MET A 65 1.43 3.06 -9.29
N THR A 66 2.75 2.92 -9.13
CA THR A 66 3.73 3.65 -9.96
C THR A 66 3.71 3.23 -11.42
N ALA A 67 3.44 1.94 -11.70
CA ALA A 67 3.27 1.43 -13.05
C ALA A 67 2.02 1.95 -13.77
N ARG A 68 1.02 2.47 -13.04
CA ARG A 68 -0.28 2.92 -13.56
C ARG A 68 -0.54 4.43 -13.44
N ILE A 69 0.41 5.17 -12.94
CA ILE A 69 0.33 6.63 -12.93
C ILE A 69 0.17 7.15 -14.35
N SER A 70 -0.73 8.12 -14.53
CA SER A 70 -0.93 8.80 -15.82
C SER A 70 0.40 9.41 -16.30
N PRO A 71 0.75 9.26 -17.59
CA PRO A 71 1.95 9.88 -18.17
C PRO A 71 1.98 11.41 -18.07
N ASP A 72 0.83 12.06 -17.87
CA ASP A 72 0.69 13.51 -17.69
C ASP A 72 1.06 13.98 -16.28
N LEU A 73 1.24 13.05 -15.34
CA LEU A 73 1.63 13.31 -13.96
C LEU A 73 3.12 13.04 -13.77
N SER A 74 3.77 13.81 -12.93
CA SER A 74 5.09 13.48 -12.40
C SER A 74 4.98 13.01 -10.96
N TYR A 75 5.83 12.07 -10.56
CA TYR A 75 5.81 11.57 -9.19
C TYR A 75 7.20 11.39 -8.61
N GLU A 76 7.26 11.38 -7.29
CA GLU A 76 8.46 11.06 -6.50
C GLU A 76 8.09 10.11 -5.37
N VAL A 77 8.90 9.06 -5.17
CA VAL A 77 8.73 8.10 -4.07
C VAL A 77 9.77 8.36 -3.00
N ARG A 78 9.34 8.38 -1.74
CA ARG A 78 10.18 8.55 -0.55
C ARG A 78 10.00 7.36 0.38
N ASP A 79 11.11 6.73 0.76
CA ASP A 79 11.14 5.69 1.79
C ASP A 79 11.64 6.30 3.11
N ALA A 80 10.82 6.16 4.14
CA ALA A 80 11.16 6.65 5.48
C ALA A 80 12.07 5.70 6.27
N GLY A 81 12.29 4.47 5.78
CA GLY A 81 13.12 3.48 6.45
C GLY A 81 12.66 3.19 7.89
N ASN A 82 11.35 3.18 8.13
CA ASN A 82 10.71 3.03 9.43
C ASN A 82 11.05 4.14 10.45
N SER A 83 11.35 5.36 9.98
CA SER A 83 11.67 6.51 10.83
C SER A 83 10.71 7.68 10.61
N GLN A 84 9.85 7.98 11.60
CA GLN A 84 8.92 9.12 11.51
C GLN A 84 9.66 10.46 11.37
N SER A 85 10.82 10.60 11.98
CA SER A 85 11.65 11.81 11.84
C SER A 85 12.13 12.01 10.40
N VAL A 86 12.53 10.93 9.72
CA VAL A 86 12.92 10.96 8.30
C VAL A 86 11.70 11.32 7.44
N GLN A 87 10.55 10.69 7.68
CA GLN A 87 9.32 10.98 6.94
C GLN A 87 8.91 12.45 7.09
N ASN A 88 8.98 13.00 8.29
CA ASN A 88 8.67 14.40 8.54
C ASN A 88 9.61 15.35 7.76
N GLN A 89 10.89 15.04 7.66
CA GLN A 89 11.85 15.83 6.85
C GLN A 89 11.54 15.74 5.36
N GLN A 90 11.24 14.54 4.86
CA GLN A 90 10.84 14.31 3.46
C GLN A 90 9.58 15.09 3.10
N ILE A 91 8.57 15.11 3.98
CA ILE A 91 7.33 15.87 3.79
C ILE A 91 7.61 17.36 3.66
N VAL A 92 8.43 17.94 4.56
CA VAL A 92 8.81 19.34 4.50
C VAL A 92 9.54 19.68 3.19
N GLU A 93 10.51 18.86 2.81
CA GLU A 93 11.26 19.04 1.56
C GLU A 93 10.33 19.07 0.34
N LEU A 94 9.33 18.18 0.27
CA LEU A 94 8.45 18.10 -0.89
C LEU A 94 7.34 19.17 -0.88
N ILE A 95 6.95 19.68 0.29
CA ILE A 95 6.14 20.89 0.40
C ILE A 95 6.85 22.04 -0.30
N ASP A 96 8.12 22.28 0.04
CA ASP A 96 8.92 23.39 -0.53
C ASP A 96 9.14 23.23 -2.05
N LYS A 97 9.07 22.02 -2.58
CA LYS A 97 9.16 21.73 -4.03
C LYS A 97 7.86 21.91 -4.79
N GLY A 98 6.75 22.23 -4.12
CA GLY A 98 5.44 22.49 -4.73
C GLY A 98 4.84 21.26 -5.38
N PHE A 99 4.62 20.19 -4.62
CA PHE A 99 3.81 19.03 -5.01
C PHE A 99 2.32 19.32 -4.81
N ASP A 100 1.48 18.71 -5.66
CA ASP A 100 0.04 18.98 -5.72
C ASP A 100 -0.80 17.99 -4.88
N LEU A 101 -0.24 16.82 -4.54
CA LEU A 101 -0.90 15.77 -3.76
C LEU A 101 0.13 14.91 -3.04
N PHE A 102 -0.15 14.58 -1.78
CA PHE A 102 0.63 13.63 -0.98
C PHE A 102 -0.16 12.34 -0.75
N ILE A 103 0.46 11.18 -1.03
CA ILE A 103 -0.05 9.85 -0.77
C ILE A 103 0.87 9.23 0.28
N ILE A 104 0.36 9.03 1.50
CA ILE A 104 1.20 8.80 2.68
C ILE A 104 0.85 7.49 3.38
N ASN A 105 1.79 6.56 3.42
CA ASN A 105 1.81 5.48 4.38
C ASN A 105 2.61 5.95 5.60
N ALA A 106 1.93 6.38 6.64
CA ALA A 106 2.56 6.98 7.81
C ALA A 106 3.43 5.96 8.58
N VAL A 107 4.61 6.37 9.04
CA VAL A 107 5.43 5.53 9.93
C VAL A 107 4.72 5.35 11.26
N ASP A 108 4.28 6.47 11.85
CA ASP A 108 3.50 6.50 13.10
C ASP A 108 2.14 7.14 12.83
N ARG A 109 1.06 6.39 13.02
CA ARG A 109 -0.30 6.88 12.87
C ARG A 109 -0.62 8.05 13.79
N LEU A 110 0.05 8.17 14.94
CA LEU A 110 -0.11 9.27 15.89
C LEU A 110 0.46 10.59 15.36
N ALA A 111 1.38 10.53 14.39
CA ALA A 111 1.94 11.72 13.75
C ALA A 111 1.01 12.36 12.72
N SER A 112 -0.09 11.71 12.36
CA SER A 112 -0.99 12.12 11.26
C SER A 112 -1.56 13.52 11.45
N SER A 113 -1.98 13.90 12.66
CA SER A 113 -2.50 15.25 12.96
C SER A 113 -1.48 16.33 12.61
N SER A 114 -0.20 16.15 12.97
CA SER A 114 0.86 17.11 12.67
C SER A 114 1.20 17.20 11.19
N ILE A 115 1.10 16.07 10.46
CA ILE A 115 1.27 16.02 9.01
C ILE A 115 0.14 16.77 8.32
N ILE A 116 -1.12 16.50 8.72
CA ILE A 116 -2.31 17.16 8.18
C ILE A 116 -2.24 18.67 8.40
N GLU A 117 -1.94 19.12 9.63
CA GLU A 117 -1.81 20.56 9.95
C GLU A 117 -0.76 21.26 9.06
N ARG A 118 0.35 20.59 8.79
CA ARG A 118 1.43 21.13 7.98
C ARG A 118 1.03 21.24 6.49
N CYS A 119 0.44 20.20 5.93
CA CYS A 119 -0.01 20.20 4.54
C CYS A 119 -1.19 21.16 4.32
N ALA A 120 -2.09 21.30 5.31
CA ALA A 120 -3.22 22.20 5.24
C ALA A 120 -2.80 23.69 5.12
N LYS A 121 -1.68 24.10 5.72
CA LYS A 121 -1.13 25.45 5.57
C LYS A 121 -0.80 25.80 4.12
N GLU A 122 -0.34 24.81 3.36
CA GLU A 122 0.03 24.93 1.95
C GLU A 122 -1.09 24.45 1.01
N LYS A 123 -2.23 24.05 1.57
CA LYS A 123 -3.41 23.52 0.84
C LYS A 123 -3.11 22.27 0.01
N ILE A 124 -2.17 21.44 0.45
CA ILE A 124 -1.83 20.19 -0.20
C ILE A 124 -2.80 19.10 0.30
N PRO A 125 -3.60 18.49 -0.60
CA PRO A 125 -4.44 17.36 -0.23
C PRO A 125 -3.61 16.13 0.13
N ILE A 126 -4.19 15.27 0.98
CA ILE A 126 -3.54 14.06 1.49
C ILE A 126 -4.44 12.85 1.29
N ILE A 127 -3.86 11.78 0.82
CA ILE A 127 -4.43 10.43 0.89
C ILE A 127 -3.52 9.60 1.79
N PHE A 128 -3.97 9.28 2.99
CA PHE A 128 -3.30 8.25 3.79
C PHE A 128 -3.68 6.86 3.28
N PHE A 129 -2.79 5.90 3.41
CA PHE A 129 -3.08 4.52 3.05
C PHE A 129 -2.45 3.51 4.00
N ASN A 130 -3.04 2.33 4.09
CA ASN A 130 -2.65 1.17 4.91
C ASN A 130 -2.64 1.48 6.42
N ARG A 131 -1.83 2.43 6.91
CA ARG A 131 -1.80 2.82 8.32
C ARG A 131 -2.83 3.91 8.59
N GLU A 132 -3.95 3.51 9.18
CA GLU A 132 -5.09 4.39 9.45
C GLU A 132 -4.74 5.44 10.51
N PRO A 133 -4.87 6.74 10.21
CA PRO A 133 -4.76 7.80 11.20
C PRO A 133 -5.77 7.62 12.35
N LEU A 134 -5.56 8.32 13.46
CA LEU A 134 -6.60 8.40 14.48
C LEU A 134 -7.86 9.05 13.90
N GLU A 135 -9.03 8.57 14.32
CA GLU A 135 -10.33 9.03 13.76
C GLU A 135 -10.51 10.55 13.89
N ASP A 136 -10.07 11.13 15.01
CA ASP A 136 -10.13 12.56 15.28
C ASP A 136 -9.07 13.38 14.52
N ALA A 137 -8.11 12.73 13.86
CA ALA A 137 -7.09 13.41 13.07
C ALA A 137 -7.56 13.75 11.65
N LEU A 138 -8.47 12.95 11.05
CA LEU A 138 -8.96 13.15 9.68
C LEU A 138 -10.00 14.29 9.65
N VAL A 139 -9.51 15.51 9.62
CA VAL A 139 -10.33 16.72 9.57
C VAL A 139 -10.01 17.57 8.34
N GLY A 140 -11.05 18.18 7.73
CA GLY A 140 -10.92 19.04 6.55
C GLY A 140 -11.31 18.34 5.25
N ASP A 141 -11.58 19.11 4.20
CA ASP A 141 -12.22 18.63 2.98
C ASP A 141 -11.29 17.83 2.05
N ASN A 142 -9.97 17.86 2.27
CA ASN A 142 -8.98 17.29 1.35
C ASN A 142 -8.04 16.28 2.04
N VAL A 143 -8.55 15.56 3.02
CA VAL A 143 -7.81 14.53 3.75
C VAL A 143 -8.60 13.24 3.70
N PHE A 144 -8.00 12.18 3.18
CA PHE A 144 -8.64 10.88 3.00
C PHE A 144 -7.77 9.74 3.52
N TYR A 145 -8.42 8.61 3.77
CA TYR A 145 -7.76 7.35 4.06
C TYR A 145 -8.30 6.26 3.14
N VAL A 146 -7.41 5.44 2.60
CA VAL A 146 -7.73 4.22 1.84
C VAL A 146 -7.00 3.05 2.49
N GLY A 147 -7.72 2.03 2.88
CA GLY A 147 -7.11 0.86 3.50
C GLY A 147 -8.06 -0.32 3.67
N ALA A 148 -7.61 -1.32 4.41
CA ALA A 148 -8.35 -2.55 4.64
C ALA A 148 -9.55 -2.36 5.58
N ALA A 149 -10.59 -3.15 5.37
CA ALA A 149 -11.62 -3.41 6.38
C ALA A 149 -11.09 -4.41 7.43
N ALA A 150 -10.13 -3.99 8.25
CA ALA A 150 -9.30 -4.87 9.08
C ALA A 150 -10.08 -5.77 10.05
N ASP A 151 -11.25 -5.31 10.52
CA ASP A 151 -12.16 -6.12 11.34
C ASP A 151 -12.62 -7.35 10.55
N SER A 152 -13.14 -7.14 9.34
CA SER A 152 -13.59 -8.20 8.43
C SER A 152 -12.47 -9.16 8.05
N LEU A 153 -11.22 -8.68 7.86
CA LEU A 153 -10.10 -9.56 7.53
C LEU A 153 -9.79 -10.54 8.67
N GLY A 154 -9.84 -10.07 9.93
CA GLY A 154 -9.68 -10.95 11.09
C GLY A 154 -10.82 -11.97 11.23
N GLU A 155 -12.07 -11.55 11.00
CA GLU A 155 -13.22 -12.46 11.00
C GLU A 155 -13.08 -13.54 9.93
N LYS A 156 -12.66 -13.17 8.72
CA LYS A 156 -12.44 -14.10 7.60
C LYS A 156 -11.32 -15.11 7.85
N GLN A 157 -10.29 -14.76 8.65
CA GLN A 157 -9.32 -15.77 9.11
C GLN A 157 -9.99 -16.88 9.90
N ALA A 158 -10.92 -16.53 10.79
CA ALA A 158 -11.67 -17.51 11.58
C ALA A 158 -12.67 -18.31 10.70
N ASP A 159 -13.43 -17.62 9.83
CA ASP A 159 -14.36 -18.28 8.92
C ASP A 159 -13.63 -19.30 8.02
N MET A 160 -12.42 -18.97 7.55
CA MET A 160 -11.59 -19.84 6.72
C MET A 160 -11.27 -21.18 7.38
N VAL A 161 -11.04 -21.20 8.67
CA VAL A 161 -10.65 -22.42 9.40
C VAL A 161 -11.82 -23.12 10.08
N ALA A 162 -12.99 -22.50 10.14
CA ALA A 162 -14.14 -23.00 10.87
C ALA A 162 -14.55 -24.42 10.45
N GLU A 163 -14.44 -24.76 9.16
CA GLU A 163 -14.78 -26.09 8.65
C GLU A 163 -13.84 -27.19 9.19
N LEU A 164 -12.62 -26.85 9.63
CA LEU A 164 -11.67 -27.80 10.22
C LEU A 164 -12.04 -28.19 11.65
N PHE A 165 -12.83 -27.33 12.33
CA PHE A 165 -13.22 -27.41 13.71
C PHE A 165 -14.74 -27.56 13.89
N THR A 166 -15.36 -28.44 13.08
CA THR A 166 -16.80 -28.71 13.13
C THR A 166 -17.21 -29.52 14.35
N ASP A 167 -18.50 -29.88 14.48
CA ASP A 167 -19.08 -30.64 15.60
C ASP A 167 -18.32 -31.95 15.94
N ASP A 168 -17.62 -32.55 14.97
CA ASP A 168 -16.77 -33.71 15.13
C ASP A 168 -15.32 -33.33 15.47
N PHE A 169 -15.02 -32.07 15.84
CA PHE A 169 -13.67 -31.62 16.13
C PHE A 169 -12.99 -32.42 17.22
N LYS A 170 -13.69 -32.67 18.29
CA LYS A 170 -13.17 -33.51 19.38
C LYS A 170 -12.88 -34.93 18.88
N GLY A 171 -11.59 -35.31 18.93
CA GLY A 171 -11.11 -36.56 18.38
C GLY A 171 -10.69 -36.48 16.90
N SER A 172 -10.78 -35.32 16.30
CA SER A 172 -10.15 -35.06 14.98
C SER A 172 -8.62 -34.96 15.12
N LYS A 173 -7.92 -35.02 14.00
CA LYS A 173 -6.46 -34.83 14.01
C LYS A 173 -6.02 -33.41 14.37
N PHE A 174 -6.92 -32.42 14.27
CA PHE A 174 -6.67 -31.04 14.62
C PHE A 174 -6.90 -30.75 16.11
N ASP A 175 -7.68 -31.59 16.81
CA ASP A 175 -7.76 -31.64 18.27
C ASP A 175 -6.68 -32.58 18.80
N ARG A 176 -5.47 -32.07 18.94
CA ARG A 176 -4.27 -32.86 19.18
C ARG A 176 -4.24 -33.45 20.61
N ASN A 177 -4.87 -32.77 21.53
CA ASN A 177 -4.97 -33.20 22.95
C ASN A 177 -6.33 -33.84 23.28
N ASN A 178 -7.28 -33.83 22.33
CA ASN A 178 -8.60 -34.43 22.44
C ASN A 178 -9.49 -33.82 23.55
N ASP A 179 -9.38 -32.51 23.78
CA ASP A 179 -10.18 -31.79 24.77
C ASP A 179 -11.39 -31.04 24.20
N GLY A 180 -11.39 -30.78 22.88
CA GLY A 180 -12.46 -30.06 22.18
C GLY A 180 -12.30 -28.54 22.28
N ILE A 181 -11.14 -28.05 22.66
CA ILE A 181 -10.78 -26.63 22.73
C ILE A 181 -9.73 -26.36 21.65
N ILE A 182 -9.80 -25.25 20.92
CA ILE A 182 -8.78 -24.87 19.94
C ILE A 182 -7.65 -24.13 20.64
N GLN A 183 -6.48 -24.75 20.74
CA GLN A 183 -5.27 -24.13 21.26
C GLN A 183 -4.55 -23.38 20.15
N LEU A 184 -4.52 -22.05 20.24
CA LEU A 184 -4.01 -21.21 19.16
C LEU A 184 -2.87 -20.28 19.58
N VAL A 185 -2.00 -20.03 18.62
CA VAL A 185 -0.93 -19.02 18.68
C VAL A 185 -1.29 -17.87 17.72
N ILE A 186 -1.02 -16.64 18.15
CA ILE A 186 -1.18 -15.46 17.30
C ILE A 186 0.18 -14.83 17.05
N LEU A 187 0.55 -14.71 15.77
CA LEU A 187 1.68 -13.90 15.31
C LEU A 187 1.14 -12.51 14.96
N LYS A 188 1.37 -11.57 15.86
CA LYS A 188 0.83 -10.24 15.81
C LYS A 188 1.75 -9.30 15.04
N GLY A 189 1.20 -8.43 14.23
CA GLY A 189 1.92 -7.31 13.62
C GLY A 189 2.43 -6.31 14.65
N GLU A 190 2.83 -5.13 14.19
CA GLU A 190 3.37 -4.07 15.03
C GLU A 190 2.39 -3.65 16.14
N GLN A 191 2.88 -3.57 17.35
CA GLN A 191 2.08 -3.17 18.51
C GLN A 191 1.52 -1.74 18.32
N GLY A 192 0.21 -1.58 18.47
CA GLY A 192 -0.48 -0.31 18.30
C GLY A 192 -0.86 0.01 16.84
N HIS A 193 -0.47 -0.82 15.89
CA HIS A 193 -1.00 -0.76 14.53
C HIS A 193 -2.47 -1.24 14.55
N GLN A 194 -3.38 -0.41 14.05
CA GLN A 194 -4.81 -0.69 14.16
C GLN A 194 -5.21 -2.01 13.47
N ASP A 195 -4.61 -2.37 12.31
CA ASP A 195 -4.87 -3.67 11.67
C ASP A 195 -4.40 -4.84 12.54
N ALA A 196 -3.22 -4.72 13.19
CA ALA A 196 -2.73 -5.76 14.06
C ALA A 196 -3.67 -5.99 15.25
N GLU A 197 -4.14 -4.92 15.88
CA GLU A 197 -5.08 -5.01 17.01
C GLU A 197 -6.40 -5.64 16.56
N LYS A 198 -6.98 -5.17 15.45
CA LYS A 198 -8.27 -5.64 14.92
C LYS A 198 -8.20 -7.10 14.46
N ARG A 199 -7.22 -7.47 13.63
CA ARG A 199 -7.05 -8.85 13.17
C ARG A 199 -6.83 -9.82 14.33
N THR A 200 -6.00 -9.44 15.31
CA THR A 200 -5.74 -10.25 16.53
C THR A 200 -7.00 -10.46 17.36
N THR A 201 -7.82 -9.43 17.54
CA THR A 201 -9.03 -9.53 18.36
C THR A 201 -10.14 -10.27 17.64
N ASN A 202 -10.37 -9.94 16.36
CA ASN A 202 -11.55 -10.40 15.63
C ASN A 202 -11.44 -11.86 15.17
N CYS A 203 -10.25 -12.39 14.89
CA CYS A 203 -10.11 -13.81 14.59
C CYS A 203 -10.53 -14.69 15.78
N VAL A 204 -10.18 -14.32 17.01
CA VAL A 204 -10.59 -15.05 18.22
C VAL A 204 -12.08 -14.83 18.54
N SER A 205 -12.55 -13.58 18.45
CA SER A 205 -13.96 -13.27 18.72
C SER A 205 -14.88 -14.02 17.75
N ARG A 206 -14.51 -14.08 16.47
CA ARG A 206 -15.27 -14.77 15.44
C ARG A 206 -15.33 -16.28 15.65
N LEU A 207 -14.24 -16.94 16.05
CA LEU A 207 -14.29 -18.36 16.42
C LEU A 207 -15.28 -18.62 17.57
N LYS A 208 -15.31 -17.74 18.59
CA LYS A 208 -16.28 -17.84 19.69
C LYS A 208 -17.71 -17.61 19.24
N GLU A 209 -17.96 -16.65 18.33
CA GLU A 209 -19.28 -16.44 17.72
C GLU A 209 -19.77 -17.65 16.94
N LEU A 210 -18.84 -18.36 16.28
CA LEU A 210 -19.13 -19.62 15.57
C LEU A 210 -19.34 -20.81 16.52
N GLY A 211 -19.19 -20.62 17.84
CA GLY A 211 -19.45 -21.62 18.86
C GLY A 211 -18.25 -22.46 19.26
N PHE A 212 -17.02 -22.08 18.85
CA PHE A 212 -15.81 -22.81 19.24
C PHE A 212 -15.26 -22.32 20.58
N GLU A 213 -14.88 -23.25 21.45
CA GLU A 213 -14.06 -22.95 22.60
C GLU A 213 -12.61 -22.75 22.18
N THR A 214 -11.95 -21.70 22.68
CA THR A 214 -10.59 -21.33 22.29
C THR A 214 -9.70 -21.06 23.49
N ASP A 215 -8.44 -21.49 23.41
CA ASP A 215 -7.37 -21.14 24.36
C ASP A 215 -6.23 -20.45 23.59
N VAL A 216 -6.02 -19.17 23.84
CA VAL A 216 -4.93 -18.39 23.24
C VAL A 216 -3.65 -18.66 24.06
N LEU A 217 -2.84 -19.60 23.59
CA LEU A 217 -1.61 -20.01 24.29
C LEU A 217 -0.63 -18.83 24.41
N VAL A 218 -0.44 -18.08 23.36
CA VAL A 218 0.44 -16.90 23.32
C VAL A 218 0.12 -15.98 22.13
N ILE A 219 0.37 -14.69 22.34
CA ILE A 219 0.42 -13.67 21.29
C ILE A 219 1.87 -13.18 21.21
N GLU A 220 2.54 -13.45 20.09
CA GLU A 220 3.91 -13.05 19.83
C GLU A 220 3.93 -11.91 18.82
N VAL A 221 4.55 -10.77 19.18
CA VAL A 221 4.74 -9.64 18.24
C VAL A 221 5.89 -9.98 17.30
N ALA A 222 5.65 -9.85 16.00
CA ALA A 222 6.59 -10.17 14.93
C ALA A 222 6.64 -9.07 13.82
N ASP A 223 6.12 -7.88 14.10
CA ASP A 223 6.32 -6.62 13.38
C ASP A 223 6.25 -6.71 11.85
N TRP A 224 5.29 -7.51 11.32
CA TRP A 224 5.05 -7.74 9.89
C TRP A 224 6.21 -8.41 9.15
N ASN A 225 7.14 -9.02 9.87
CA ASN A 225 8.44 -9.41 9.33
C ASN A 225 8.61 -10.94 9.36
N ARG A 226 9.06 -11.53 8.23
CA ARG A 226 9.26 -12.98 8.09
C ARG A 226 10.28 -13.54 9.10
N ARG A 227 11.40 -12.83 9.29
CA ARG A 227 12.42 -13.26 10.26
C ARG A 227 11.89 -13.24 11.70
N ASP A 228 11.14 -12.19 12.03
CA ASP A 228 10.58 -12.05 13.38
C ASP A 228 9.44 -13.05 13.60
N GLY A 229 8.68 -13.39 12.53
CA GLY A 229 7.74 -14.51 12.51
C GLY A 229 8.41 -15.87 12.78
N TYR A 230 9.59 -16.11 12.20
CA TYR A 230 10.40 -17.30 12.48
C TYR A 230 10.79 -17.37 13.96
N GLU A 231 11.34 -16.31 14.54
CA GLU A 231 11.76 -16.28 15.94
C GLU A 231 10.57 -16.34 16.90
N ALA A 232 9.44 -15.72 16.55
CA ALA A 232 8.19 -15.80 17.32
C ALA A 232 7.65 -17.24 17.37
N MET A 233 7.56 -17.91 16.19
CA MET A 233 7.15 -19.31 16.15
C MET A 233 8.10 -20.22 16.90
N LYS A 234 9.40 -19.98 16.82
CA LYS A 234 10.40 -20.72 17.60
C LYS A 234 10.14 -20.63 19.10
N ARG A 235 9.85 -19.42 19.62
CA ARG A 235 9.51 -19.25 21.05
C ARG A 235 8.22 -19.98 21.39
N ALA A 236 7.16 -19.76 20.60
CA ALA A 236 5.87 -20.41 20.82
C ALA A 236 5.97 -21.95 20.78
N PHE A 237 6.64 -22.49 19.76
CA PHE A 237 6.78 -23.94 19.61
C PHE A 237 7.68 -24.55 20.68
N THR A 238 8.74 -23.87 21.13
CA THR A 238 9.59 -24.32 22.24
C THR A 238 8.80 -24.44 23.54
N GLN A 239 7.84 -23.54 23.76
CA GLN A 239 7.05 -23.52 25.01
C GLN A 239 5.83 -24.44 24.96
N TYR A 240 5.13 -24.52 23.83
CA TYR A 240 3.83 -25.18 23.73
C TYR A 240 3.84 -26.44 22.85
N GLY A 241 4.79 -26.55 21.90
CA GLY A 241 5.03 -27.77 21.11
C GLY A 241 3.77 -28.39 20.53
N ASP A 242 3.51 -29.61 20.96
CA ASP A 242 2.37 -30.41 20.48
C ASP A 242 0.99 -29.90 20.94
N SER A 243 0.93 -28.89 21.80
CA SER A 243 -0.35 -28.29 22.20
C SER A 243 -0.86 -27.30 21.14
N ILE A 244 -0.05 -26.92 20.17
CA ILE A 244 -0.47 -25.93 19.14
C ILE A 244 -1.32 -26.64 18.09
N GLU A 245 -2.52 -26.09 17.81
CA GLU A 245 -3.49 -26.61 16.85
C GLU A 245 -3.78 -25.65 15.70
N LEU A 246 -3.61 -24.33 15.96
CA LEU A 246 -3.86 -23.29 15.00
C LEU A 246 -2.88 -22.12 15.19
N VAL A 247 -2.40 -21.55 14.09
CA VAL A 247 -1.63 -20.31 14.10
C VAL A 247 -2.33 -19.26 13.23
N PHE A 248 -2.77 -18.18 13.85
CA PHE A 248 -3.18 -16.99 13.17
C PHE A 248 -1.99 -16.03 13.03
N ALA A 249 -1.56 -15.75 11.81
CA ALA A 249 -0.62 -14.67 11.54
C ALA A 249 -1.35 -13.44 10.99
N ASN A 250 -1.04 -12.26 11.50
CA ASN A 250 -1.68 -11.04 11.03
C ASN A 250 -1.25 -10.65 9.61
N ASN A 251 -0.18 -11.28 9.06
CA ASN A 251 0.17 -11.17 7.62
C ASN A 251 0.89 -12.43 7.12
N ASP A 252 1.08 -12.51 5.79
CA ASP A 252 1.72 -13.65 5.12
C ASP A 252 3.19 -13.77 5.48
N ASP A 253 3.95 -12.67 5.57
CA ASP A 253 5.38 -12.74 5.87
C ASP A 253 5.65 -13.39 7.23
N MET A 254 4.88 -13.06 8.26
CA MET A 254 4.99 -13.72 9.57
C MET A 254 4.56 -15.19 9.52
N ALA A 255 3.50 -15.51 8.75
CA ALA A 255 3.08 -16.89 8.52
C ALA A 255 4.17 -17.71 7.84
N LEU A 256 4.80 -17.17 6.81
CA LEU A 256 5.91 -17.80 6.11
C LEU A 256 7.14 -17.97 6.99
N GLY A 257 7.42 -17.00 7.88
CA GLY A 257 8.47 -17.14 8.89
C GLY A 257 8.22 -18.31 9.83
N ALA A 258 6.99 -18.46 10.30
CA ALA A 258 6.58 -19.61 11.13
C ALA A 258 6.77 -20.94 10.37
N ILE A 259 6.35 -21.00 9.11
CA ILE A 259 6.53 -22.16 8.24
C ILE A 259 8.02 -22.49 8.06
N ASP A 260 8.87 -21.50 7.82
CA ASP A 260 10.32 -21.70 7.68
C ASP A 260 10.92 -22.36 8.93
N TYR A 261 10.53 -21.89 10.12
CA TYR A 261 10.97 -22.52 11.37
C TYR A 261 10.52 -23.98 11.47
N LEU A 262 9.24 -24.25 11.20
CA LEU A 262 8.66 -25.60 11.34
C LEU A 262 9.22 -26.60 10.32
N LEU A 263 9.57 -26.14 9.13
CA LEU A 263 10.28 -26.92 8.12
C LEU A 263 11.71 -27.27 8.58
N ASN A 264 12.42 -26.30 9.15
CA ASN A 264 13.78 -26.51 9.68
C ASN A 264 13.82 -27.49 10.85
N GLU A 265 12.79 -27.49 11.68
CA GLU A 265 12.67 -28.43 12.81
C GLU A 265 12.09 -29.81 12.40
N GLY A 266 11.70 -29.96 11.12
CA GLY A 266 11.10 -31.20 10.63
C GLY A 266 9.69 -31.46 11.17
N VAL A 267 8.98 -30.43 11.58
CA VAL A 267 7.58 -30.48 12.03
C VAL A 267 6.64 -30.39 10.84
N PHE A 268 6.90 -29.44 9.93
CA PHE A 268 6.21 -29.34 8.64
C PHE A 268 7.03 -30.03 7.54
N PHE A 269 6.37 -30.43 6.48
CA PHE A 269 7.00 -31.21 5.42
C PHE A 269 6.59 -30.70 4.04
N ASN A 270 7.59 -30.41 3.19
CA ASN A 270 7.36 -30.09 1.79
C ASN A 270 6.75 -31.27 1.04
N GLY A 271 5.87 -30.98 0.09
CA GLY A 271 5.24 -31.97 -0.77
C GLY A 271 4.12 -32.77 -0.12
N ARG A 272 3.71 -32.42 1.07
CA ARG A 272 2.48 -32.91 1.71
C ARG A 272 1.33 -31.95 1.47
N SER A 273 0.11 -32.49 1.49
CA SER A 273 -1.09 -31.66 1.58
C SER A 273 -1.09 -30.88 2.89
N VAL A 274 -1.65 -29.67 2.89
CA VAL A 274 -1.85 -28.87 4.09
C VAL A 274 -2.65 -29.63 5.17
N TYR A 275 -3.55 -30.50 4.75
CA TYR A 275 -4.30 -31.39 5.64
C TYR A 275 -3.45 -32.51 6.25
N GLU A 276 -2.24 -32.74 5.78
CA GLU A 276 -1.30 -33.73 6.33
C GLU A 276 -0.24 -33.08 7.25
N GLN A 277 -0.25 -31.74 7.38
CA GLN A 277 0.55 -31.03 8.37
C GLN A 277 -0.04 -31.25 9.77
N PRO A 278 0.75 -31.13 10.85
CA PRO A 278 0.27 -31.41 12.22
C PRO A 278 -0.78 -30.41 12.71
N PHE A 279 -0.73 -29.17 12.24
CA PHE A 279 -1.69 -28.09 12.51
C PHE A 279 -1.68 -27.11 11.34
N VAL A 280 -2.58 -26.14 11.36
CA VAL A 280 -2.71 -25.18 10.25
C VAL A 280 -2.21 -23.80 10.62
N ILE A 281 -1.69 -23.09 9.62
CA ILE A 281 -1.28 -21.69 9.70
C ILE A 281 -2.06 -20.92 8.64
N VAL A 282 -2.62 -19.76 9.02
CA VAL A 282 -3.31 -18.86 8.11
C VAL A 282 -2.70 -17.46 8.18
N GLY A 283 -2.68 -16.80 7.05
CA GLY A 283 -2.14 -15.45 6.85
C GLY A 283 -3.21 -14.41 6.53
N VAL A 284 -2.74 -13.23 6.21
CA VAL A 284 -3.46 -12.12 5.58
C VAL A 284 -2.49 -11.46 4.62
N ASP A 285 -2.96 -10.91 3.55
CA ASP A 285 -2.43 -10.08 2.48
C ASP A 285 -2.61 -10.72 1.10
N GLY A 286 -2.51 -12.05 0.97
CA GLY A 286 -2.54 -12.71 -0.34
C GLY A 286 -1.33 -12.32 -1.18
N THR A 287 -0.15 -12.19 -0.59
CA THR A 287 1.09 -11.87 -1.32
C THR A 287 1.46 -12.98 -2.29
N ALA A 288 2.22 -12.65 -3.35
CA ALA A 288 2.65 -13.65 -4.34
C ALA A 288 3.35 -14.86 -3.67
N VAL A 289 4.20 -14.61 -2.67
CA VAL A 289 4.88 -15.68 -1.92
C VAL A 289 3.94 -16.44 -0.97
N GLY A 290 2.90 -15.79 -0.44
CA GLY A 290 1.84 -16.43 0.35
C GLY A 290 1.02 -17.37 -0.52
N LEU A 291 0.60 -16.94 -1.70
CA LEU A 291 -0.13 -17.77 -2.67
C LEU A 291 0.69 -18.99 -3.11
N GLU A 292 1.98 -18.81 -3.38
CA GLU A 292 2.88 -19.93 -3.69
C GLU A 292 2.97 -20.94 -2.52
N SER A 293 2.94 -20.47 -1.28
CA SER A 293 2.97 -21.32 -0.09
C SER A 293 1.67 -22.12 0.09
N ILE A 294 0.52 -21.56 -0.30
CA ILE A 294 -0.76 -22.28 -0.36
C ILE A 294 -0.68 -23.40 -1.39
N GLU A 295 -0.20 -23.12 -2.62
CA GLU A 295 -0.05 -24.13 -3.68
C GLU A 295 0.89 -25.28 -3.26
N LYS A 296 1.88 -25.00 -2.42
CA LYS A 296 2.80 -26.00 -1.86
C LYS A 296 2.23 -26.82 -0.69
N GLY A 297 1.03 -26.50 -0.22
CA GLY A 297 0.40 -27.16 0.92
C GLY A 297 1.07 -26.86 2.27
N LEU A 298 1.71 -25.70 2.42
CA LEU A 298 2.38 -25.26 3.64
C LEU A 298 1.57 -24.22 4.40
N LEU A 299 1.01 -23.23 3.71
CA LEU A 299 0.05 -22.28 4.26
C LEU A 299 -1.37 -22.80 3.97
N TYR A 300 -2.24 -22.85 4.97
CA TYR A 300 -3.62 -23.31 4.76
C TYR A 300 -4.41 -22.36 3.87
N GLY A 301 -4.26 -21.08 4.14
CA GLY A 301 -4.89 -20.03 3.39
C GLY A 301 -4.47 -18.65 3.87
N THR A 302 -4.92 -17.65 3.15
CA THR A 302 -4.73 -16.24 3.49
C THR A 302 -6.00 -15.45 3.18
N VAL A 303 -6.20 -14.33 3.87
CA VAL A 303 -7.24 -13.37 3.49
C VAL A 303 -6.60 -12.30 2.62
N ASN A 304 -7.06 -12.17 1.36
CA ASN A 304 -6.56 -11.17 0.44
C ASN A 304 -6.83 -9.76 0.97
N ASN A 305 -5.81 -9.03 1.32
CA ASN A 305 -5.88 -7.60 1.67
C ASN A 305 -5.89 -6.71 0.42
N ASP A 306 -6.32 -7.19 -0.68
CA ASP A 306 -6.50 -6.63 -2.02
C ASP A 306 -5.70 -5.34 -2.31
N SER A 307 -4.36 -5.48 -2.37
CA SER A 307 -3.42 -4.38 -2.64
C SER A 307 -3.71 -3.69 -3.99
N VAL A 308 -4.19 -4.46 -4.96
CA VAL A 308 -4.55 -3.96 -6.30
C VAL A 308 -5.76 -3.03 -6.22
N LYS A 309 -6.83 -3.46 -5.56
CA LYS A 309 -8.06 -2.68 -5.43
C LYS A 309 -7.86 -1.45 -4.54
N GLN A 310 -7.03 -1.55 -3.48
CA GLN A 310 -6.64 -0.40 -2.68
C GLN A 310 -5.84 0.61 -3.53
N ALA A 311 -4.88 0.14 -4.32
CA ALA A 311 -4.08 0.99 -5.21
C ALA A 311 -4.95 1.67 -6.29
N ASP A 312 -5.90 0.95 -6.89
CA ASP A 312 -6.86 1.53 -7.84
C ASP A 312 -7.76 2.59 -7.19
N ALA A 313 -8.20 2.35 -5.96
CA ALA A 313 -8.98 3.33 -5.19
C ALA A 313 -8.16 4.60 -4.90
N ILE A 314 -6.88 4.45 -4.51
CA ILE A 314 -5.96 5.58 -4.28
C ILE A 314 -5.74 6.38 -5.57
N LEU A 315 -5.43 5.72 -6.69
CA LEU A 315 -5.19 6.40 -7.97
C LEU A 315 -6.46 7.08 -8.51
N THR A 316 -7.62 6.44 -8.37
CA THR A 316 -8.91 7.02 -8.73
C THR A 316 -9.20 8.25 -7.88
N LEU A 317 -8.99 8.17 -6.56
CA LEU A 317 -9.18 9.31 -5.65
C LEU A 317 -8.22 10.45 -5.97
N ALA A 318 -6.95 10.14 -6.29
CA ALA A 318 -5.96 11.12 -6.73
C ALA A 318 -6.42 11.87 -8.00
N ASP A 319 -6.96 11.16 -8.99
CA ASP A 319 -7.52 11.77 -10.21
C ASP A 319 -8.70 12.71 -9.89
N TYR A 320 -9.61 12.28 -9.01
CA TYR A 320 -10.75 13.11 -8.59
C TYR A 320 -10.30 14.39 -7.90
N ILE A 321 -9.33 14.30 -6.99
CA ILE A 321 -8.78 15.45 -6.26
C ILE A 321 -8.05 16.41 -7.20
N LEU A 322 -7.11 15.91 -8.00
CA LEU A 322 -6.25 16.72 -8.86
C LEU A 322 -7.03 17.43 -9.98
N ASN A 323 -8.12 16.83 -10.44
CA ASN A 323 -8.97 17.39 -11.50
C ASN A 323 -10.24 18.07 -10.96
N ASN A 324 -10.38 18.25 -9.65
CA ASN A 324 -11.55 18.84 -8.98
C ASN A 324 -12.88 18.21 -9.47
N ARG A 325 -12.91 16.86 -9.60
CA ARG A 325 -14.10 16.14 -10.05
C ARG A 325 -15.13 16.05 -8.92
N SER A 326 -16.42 16.01 -9.29
CA SER A 326 -17.49 15.76 -8.33
C SER A 326 -17.43 14.33 -7.79
N PHE A 327 -17.61 14.17 -6.48
CA PHE A 327 -17.69 12.85 -5.85
C PHE A 327 -19.04 12.13 -6.09
N SER A 328 -19.99 12.74 -6.83
CA SER A 328 -21.29 12.10 -7.16
C SER A 328 -21.12 10.77 -7.92
N ASP A 329 -20.09 10.66 -8.72
CA ASP A 329 -19.82 9.50 -9.59
C ASP A 329 -18.58 8.72 -9.12
N PHE A 330 -18.09 9.00 -7.90
CA PHE A 330 -16.94 8.30 -7.36
C PHE A 330 -17.30 6.82 -7.10
N PRO A 331 -16.51 5.86 -7.63
CA PRO A 331 -16.92 4.45 -7.67
C PRO A 331 -16.78 3.71 -6.34
N TYR A 332 -16.18 4.33 -5.32
CA TYR A 332 -15.99 3.72 -4.01
C TYR A 332 -16.86 4.40 -2.95
N SER A 333 -17.28 3.63 -1.95
CA SER A 333 -18.02 4.16 -0.80
C SER A 333 -17.08 4.96 0.10
N VAL A 334 -17.45 6.21 0.40
CA VAL A 334 -16.73 7.07 1.33
C VAL A 334 -17.50 7.13 2.64
N THR A 335 -16.91 6.61 3.72
CA THR A 335 -17.51 6.62 5.06
C THR A 335 -16.98 7.82 5.84
N ASN A 336 -17.83 8.47 6.64
CA ASN A 336 -17.50 9.64 7.44
C ASN A 336 -16.77 10.74 6.66
N ASN A 337 -17.05 10.88 5.35
CA ASN A 337 -16.44 11.82 4.40
C ASN A 337 -14.93 11.65 4.15
N HIS A 338 -14.26 10.68 4.75
CA HIS A 338 -12.81 10.54 4.70
C HIS A 338 -12.29 9.14 4.41
N TYR A 339 -13.06 8.10 4.73
CA TYR A 339 -12.56 6.72 4.75
C TYR A 339 -13.08 5.91 3.57
N ILE A 340 -12.19 5.21 2.90
CA ILE A 340 -12.48 4.22 1.86
C ILE A 340 -11.90 2.89 2.34
N TYR A 341 -12.78 1.99 2.77
CA TYR A 341 -12.38 0.66 3.22
C TYR A 341 -12.57 -0.36 2.10
N ILE A 342 -11.54 -1.12 1.84
CA ILE A 342 -11.53 -2.22 0.88
C ILE A 342 -11.60 -3.53 1.65
N ASP A 343 -12.62 -4.31 1.36
CA ASP A 343 -12.76 -5.65 1.91
C ASP A 343 -11.96 -6.66 1.08
N GLY A 344 -11.63 -7.79 1.68
CA GLY A 344 -10.83 -8.84 1.08
C GLY A 344 -11.60 -10.14 0.91
N ASP A 345 -10.97 -11.10 0.23
CA ASP A 345 -11.52 -12.42 -0.04
C ASP A 345 -10.69 -13.51 0.64
N ILE A 346 -11.34 -14.61 1.02
CA ILE A 346 -10.66 -15.81 1.53
C ILE A 346 -9.99 -16.53 0.36
N ILE A 347 -8.71 -16.84 0.49
CA ILE A 347 -7.93 -17.61 -0.47
C ILE A 347 -7.42 -18.89 0.19
N THR A 348 -7.78 -20.02 -0.38
CA THR A 348 -7.31 -21.35 0.01
C THR A 348 -6.84 -22.13 -1.23
N MET A 349 -6.45 -23.38 -1.07
CA MET A 349 -6.09 -24.25 -2.19
C MET A 349 -7.19 -24.38 -3.26
N GLU A 350 -8.45 -24.13 -2.90
CA GLU A 350 -9.59 -24.28 -3.79
C GLU A 350 -9.66 -23.18 -4.86
N ASN A 351 -9.23 -21.95 -4.51
CA ASN A 351 -9.37 -20.78 -5.38
C ASN A 351 -8.05 -20.02 -5.61
N VAL A 352 -6.92 -20.44 -5.05
CA VAL A 352 -5.63 -19.73 -5.15
C VAL A 352 -5.22 -19.40 -6.58
N ARG A 353 -5.55 -20.27 -7.55
CA ARG A 353 -5.18 -20.08 -8.96
C ARG A 353 -5.86 -18.88 -9.61
N ASP A 354 -7.03 -18.49 -9.11
CA ASP A 354 -7.75 -17.31 -9.61
C ASP A 354 -7.00 -16.02 -9.24
N PHE A 355 -6.22 -16.04 -8.16
CA PHE A 355 -5.46 -14.90 -7.64
C PHE A 355 -4.01 -14.85 -8.16
N VAL A 356 -3.38 -16.00 -8.43
CA VAL A 356 -2.00 -16.04 -8.98
C VAL A 356 -1.92 -15.36 -10.36
N SER A 357 -2.98 -15.44 -11.16
CA SER A 357 -3.01 -14.83 -12.50
C SER A 357 -3.18 -13.29 -12.49
N THR A 358 -3.51 -12.69 -11.36
CA THR A 358 -3.79 -11.26 -11.22
C THR A 358 -2.67 -10.48 -10.54
N LYS A 359 -1.67 -11.16 -10.02
CA LYS A 359 -0.45 -10.62 -9.42
C LYS A 359 0.78 -10.96 -10.28
#